data_e0800eb8673654699441a092b64118b0
#
_entry.id   e0800eb8673654699441a092b64118b0
#
_cell.length_a   1.000
_cell.length_b   1.000
_cell.length_c   1.000
_cell.angle_alpha   90.00
_cell.angle_beta   90.00
_cell.angle_gamma   90.00
#
_symmetry.space_group_name_H-M   'P 1'
#
loop_
_entity.id
_entity.type
_entity.pdbx_description
1 polymer ?
#
loop_
_entity_poly.entity_id
_entity_poly.type
_entity_poly.pdbx_seq_one_letter_code
_entity_poly.pdbx_strand_id
1 'polypeptide(L)'
;ENVVGYDEMSAGTADELSGIEVQDDTHFTIQLKKPYAPFLSVLSTAYCAIYPQEACEAAGNNWGMTTLIGTGAFKLDSYQTGVGATLSRFDDYHDGAVALSGLDYKFIEDVNTQVLEYQKGNVDYVDVDPSIYPVYSSNPDLKDQMHGFQPTGCYSLNVNSKTYSDPKVREAIALSIDRKAICESILHGTATVPNSYIPAGIIGHDDSLPEFEYDPEKAKSLLAEAGYPNGIDLRVTVNTKYQGNVAIATAFQ
;
A
#
# COMPACT_ATOMS: atom_id res chain seq x y z
N GLU A 1 -2.41 -10.67 16.26
CA GLU A 1 -3.67 -10.67 17.07
C GLU A 1 -4.40 -12.01 17.00
N ASN A 2 -4.38 -12.72 15.87
CA ASN A 2 -5.13 -13.97 15.70
C ASN A 2 -4.46 -15.21 16.31
N VAL A 3 -3.17 -15.15 16.68
CA VAL A 3 -2.41 -16.24 17.27
C VAL A 3 -2.69 -16.32 18.78
N VAL A 4 -2.81 -17.53 19.31
CA VAL A 4 -2.97 -17.77 20.76
C VAL A 4 -1.74 -17.23 21.51
N GLY A 5 -1.95 -16.57 22.65
CA GLY A 5 -0.89 -15.92 23.44
C GLY A 5 -0.53 -14.50 23.00
N TYR A 6 -1.13 -13.98 21.91
CA TYR A 6 -0.84 -12.62 21.43
C TYR A 6 -1.18 -11.54 22.46
N ASP A 7 -2.31 -11.65 23.14
CA ASP A 7 -2.77 -10.61 24.05
C ASP A 7 -1.85 -10.50 25.27
N GLU A 8 -1.40 -11.64 25.78
CA GLU A 8 -0.47 -11.72 26.90
C GLU A 8 0.92 -11.16 26.53
N MET A 9 1.43 -11.53 25.34
CA MET A 9 2.69 -11.02 24.84
C MET A 9 2.61 -9.50 24.55
N SER A 10 1.55 -9.04 23.94
CA SER A 10 1.33 -7.62 23.66
C SER A 10 1.17 -6.77 24.92
N ALA A 11 0.63 -7.37 26.00
CA ALA A 11 0.53 -6.73 27.31
C ALA A 11 1.82 -6.78 28.13
N GLY A 12 2.87 -7.47 27.63
CA GLY A 12 4.14 -7.67 28.36
C GLY A 12 4.03 -8.61 29.54
N THR A 13 3.02 -9.50 29.58
CA THR A 13 2.80 -10.50 30.63
C THR A 13 3.30 -11.88 30.24
N ALA A 14 3.74 -12.06 28.99
CA ALA A 14 4.40 -13.25 28.49
C ALA A 14 5.56 -12.84 27.57
N ASP A 15 6.62 -13.65 27.55
CA ASP A 15 7.80 -13.45 26.72
C ASP A 15 7.70 -14.19 25.38
N GLU A 16 6.74 -15.12 25.23
CA GLU A 16 6.56 -15.95 24.05
C GLU A 16 5.08 -16.05 23.63
N LEU A 17 4.85 -16.33 22.36
CA LEU A 17 3.54 -16.66 21.83
C LEU A 17 3.20 -18.11 22.12
N SER A 18 2.37 -18.37 23.10
CA SER A 18 2.01 -19.75 23.51
C SER A 18 1.33 -20.59 22.42
N GLY A 19 0.84 -19.94 21.38
CA GLY A 19 0.26 -20.62 20.21
C GLY A 19 1.29 -21.03 19.15
N ILE A 20 2.59 -20.80 19.37
CA ILE A 20 3.65 -21.31 18.49
C ILE A 20 4.35 -22.45 19.22
N GLU A 21 4.32 -23.65 18.64
CA GLU A 21 4.95 -24.84 19.18
C GLU A 21 5.93 -25.41 18.17
N VAL A 22 7.22 -25.43 18.54
CA VAL A 22 8.29 -26.05 17.75
C VAL A 22 8.30 -27.55 18.05
N GLN A 23 8.12 -28.36 17.01
CA GLN A 23 8.08 -29.82 17.12
C GLN A 23 9.45 -30.44 16.91
N ASP A 24 10.21 -29.93 15.94
CA ASP A 24 11.57 -30.33 15.62
C ASP A 24 12.28 -29.23 14.82
N ASP A 25 13.49 -29.48 14.32
CA ASP A 25 14.33 -28.52 13.58
C ASP A 25 13.68 -28.01 12.29
N THR A 26 12.61 -28.63 11.81
CA THR A 26 11.98 -28.32 10.51
C THR A 26 10.48 -28.12 10.59
N HIS A 27 9.86 -28.42 11.73
CA HIS A 27 8.42 -28.36 11.89
C HIS A 27 8.02 -27.54 13.12
N PHE A 28 7.06 -26.67 12.93
CA PHE A 28 6.38 -25.94 13.98
C PHE A 28 4.89 -25.77 13.66
N THR A 29 4.09 -25.55 14.66
CA THR A 29 2.66 -25.26 14.51
C THR A 29 2.33 -23.87 14.99
N ILE A 30 1.32 -23.26 14.39
CA ILE A 30 0.75 -21.98 14.82
C ILE A 30 -0.72 -22.21 15.12
N GLN A 31 -1.10 -22.05 16.39
CA GLN A 31 -2.48 -22.16 16.82
C GLN A 31 -3.17 -20.80 16.75
N LEU A 32 -4.27 -20.75 16.00
CA LEU A 32 -5.11 -19.54 15.92
C LEU A 32 -6.23 -19.58 16.96
N LYS A 33 -6.59 -18.41 17.51
CA LYS A 33 -7.72 -18.25 18.46
C LYS A 33 -9.07 -18.69 17.84
N LYS A 34 -9.21 -18.54 16.53
CA LYS A 34 -10.37 -18.95 15.71
C LYS A 34 -9.95 -19.14 14.26
N PRO A 35 -10.73 -19.86 13.43
CA PRO A 35 -10.46 -19.96 12.01
C PRO A 35 -10.35 -18.57 11.36
N TYR A 36 -9.28 -18.35 10.59
CA TYR A 36 -9.01 -17.08 9.91
C TYR A 36 -8.48 -17.35 8.50
N ALA A 37 -9.36 -17.34 7.51
CA ALA A 37 -9.04 -17.70 6.13
C ALA A 37 -7.87 -16.90 5.52
N PRO A 38 -7.70 -15.57 5.78
CA PRO A 38 -6.58 -14.81 5.22
C PRO A 38 -5.22 -15.09 5.88
N PHE A 39 -5.11 -16.00 6.85
CA PHE A 39 -3.89 -16.16 7.65
C PHE A 39 -2.64 -16.47 6.81
N LEU A 40 -2.75 -17.34 5.79
CA LEU A 40 -1.63 -17.66 4.90
C LEU A 40 -1.19 -16.43 4.08
N SER A 41 -2.12 -15.61 3.64
CA SER A 41 -1.80 -14.34 2.95
C SER A 41 -1.09 -13.34 3.87
N VAL A 42 -1.43 -13.34 5.17
CA VAL A 42 -0.69 -12.54 6.17
C VAL A 42 0.73 -13.06 6.32
N LEU A 43 0.93 -14.38 6.40
CA LEU A 43 2.27 -14.98 6.52
C LEU A 43 3.15 -14.72 5.29
N SER A 44 2.57 -14.49 4.11
CA SER A 44 3.33 -14.16 2.89
C SER A 44 3.84 -12.71 2.85
N THR A 45 3.48 -11.88 3.82
CA THR A 45 3.97 -10.49 3.90
C THR A 45 5.39 -10.42 4.45
N ALA A 46 6.14 -9.40 4.07
CA ALA A 46 7.51 -9.17 4.56
C ALA A 46 7.59 -9.01 6.10
N TYR A 47 6.48 -8.65 6.75
CA TYR A 47 6.40 -8.54 8.22
C TYR A 47 6.46 -9.88 8.95
N CYS A 48 6.19 -10.98 8.24
CA CYS A 48 6.23 -12.34 8.77
C CYS A 48 7.45 -13.13 8.27
N ALA A 49 8.47 -12.45 7.73
CA ALA A 49 9.71 -13.08 7.31
C ALA A 49 10.42 -13.75 8.50
N ILE A 50 11.03 -14.89 8.26
CA ILE A 50 11.74 -15.68 9.27
C ILE A 50 13.23 -15.33 9.21
N TYR A 51 13.84 -15.02 10.37
CA TYR A 51 15.24 -14.64 10.51
C TYR A 51 15.96 -15.51 11.55
N PRO A 52 17.30 -15.67 11.46
CA PRO A 52 18.08 -16.27 12.51
C PRO A 52 18.13 -15.35 13.76
N GLN A 53 17.70 -15.86 14.91
CA GLN A 53 17.65 -15.09 16.17
C GLN A 53 19.02 -14.54 16.53
N GLU A 54 20.06 -15.40 16.47
CA GLU A 54 21.44 -15.04 16.79
C GLU A 54 21.99 -13.91 15.92
N ALA A 55 21.59 -13.84 14.65
CA ALA A 55 21.99 -12.76 13.75
C ALA A 55 21.28 -11.44 14.07
N CYS A 56 19.99 -11.50 14.42
CA CYS A 56 19.24 -10.33 14.87
C CYS A 56 19.83 -9.75 16.17
N GLU A 57 20.10 -10.60 17.15
CA GLU A 57 20.65 -10.20 18.44
C GLU A 57 22.06 -9.62 18.30
N ALA A 58 22.93 -10.25 17.48
CA ALA A 58 24.28 -9.76 17.21
C ALA A 58 24.29 -8.42 16.46
N ALA A 59 23.37 -8.21 15.53
CA ALA A 59 23.26 -6.97 14.77
C ALA A 59 22.64 -5.81 15.57
N GLY A 60 21.74 -6.11 16.52
CA GLY A 60 21.05 -5.11 17.33
C GLY A 60 20.39 -4.04 16.46
N ASN A 61 20.70 -2.77 16.67
CA ASN A 61 20.13 -1.64 15.91
C ASN A 61 20.55 -1.59 14.43
N ASN A 62 21.49 -2.42 14.00
CA ASN A 62 21.91 -2.51 12.61
C ASN A 62 21.09 -3.55 11.81
N TRP A 63 20.25 -4.32 12.48
CA TRP A 63 19.36 -5.27 11.80
C TRP A 63 18.39 -4.56 10.85
N GLY A 64 18.26 -5.10 9.63
CA GLY A 64 17.43 -4.49 8.60
C GLY A 64 18.02 -3.24 7.94
N MET A 65 19.19 -2.79 8.39
CA MET A 65 19.94 -1.67 7.79
C MET A 65 21.22 -2.15 7.11
N THR A 66 22.26 -2.46 7.89
CA THR A 66 23.54 -2.94 7.36
C THR A 66 23.72 -4.44 7.48
N THR A 67 22.86 -5.11 8.23
CA THR A 67 22.85 -6.56 8.41
C THR A 67 21.44 -7.07 8.19
N LEU A 68 21.28 -7.98 7.23
CA LEU A 68 20.05 -8.66 6.95
C LEU A 68 20.37 -10.07 6.45
N ILE A 69 19.83 -11.08 7.12
CA ILE A 69 19.92 -12.48 6.73
C ILE A 69 18.50 -13.01 6.58
N GLY A 70 18.16 -13.51 5.42
CA GLY A 70 16.85 -14.06 5.10
C GLY A 70 16.96 -15.19 4.08
N THR A 71 15.82 -15.63 3.56
CA THR A 71 15.70 -16.73 2.61
C THR A 71 15.42 -16.26 1.18
N GLY A 72 15.59 -14.97 0.88
CA GLY A 72 15.31 -14.37 -0.43
C GLY A 72 16.38 -14.66 -1.49
N ALA A 73 16.06 -14.27 -2.73
CA ALA A 73 16.93 -14.50 -3.90
C ALA A 73 18.15 -13.57 -3.96
N PHE A 74 18.23 -12.56 -3.09
CA PHE A 74 19.33 -11.59 -3.05
C PHE A 74 19.85 -11.42 -1.63
N LYS A 75 21.16 -11.12 -1.52
CA LYS A 75 21.88 -10.78 -0.29
C LYS A 75 22.13 -9.29 -0.25
N LEU A 76 21.97 -8.67 0.92
CA LEU A 76 22.32 -7.26 1.13
C LEU A 76 23.83 -7.11 1.23
N ASP A 77 24.43 -6.37 0.29
CA ASP A 77 25.87 -6.05 0.30
C ASP A 77 26.15 -4.73 1.01
N SER A 78 25.31 -3.72 0.73
CA SER A 78 25.44 -2.42 1.38
C SER A 78 24.10 -1.70 1.49
N TYR A 79 23.96 -0.86 2.53
CA TYR A 79 22.87 0.07 2.72
C TYR A 79 23.40 1.40 3.21
N GLN A 80 22.98 2.48 2.56
CA GLN A 80 23.30 3.84 2.98
C GLN A 80 22.02 4.67 3.08
N THR A 81 21.71 5.13 4.29
CA THR A 81 20.49 5.90 4.57
C THR A 81 20.39 7.14 3.67
N GLY A 82 19.26 7.31 3.02
CA GLY A 82 18.99 8.43 2.10
C GLY A 82 19.71 8.37 0.75
N VAL A 83 20.51 7.32 0.49
CA VAL A 83 21.26 7.16 -0.75
C VAL A 83 20.80 5.94 -1.54
N GLY A 84 20.87 4.74 -0.93
CA GLY A 84 20.50 3.53 -1.63
C GLY A 84 20.91 2.25 -0.93
N ALA A 85 20.72 1.13 -1.63
CA ALA A 85 21.14 -0.20 -1.22
C ALA A 85 21.64 -1.00 -2.41
N THR A 86 22.67 -1.82 -2.24
CA THR A 86 23.15 -2.78 -3.23
C THR A 86 22.93 -4.19 -2.73
N LEU A 87 22.46 -5.05 -3.64
CA LEU A 87 22.22 -6.45 -3.37
C LEU A 87 22.86 -7.31 -4.46
N SER A 88 23.50 -8.40 -4.09
CA SER A 88 23.99 -9.43 -4.98
C SER A 88 23.07 -10.65 -4.98
N ARG A 89 23.09 -11.37 -6.12
CA ARG A 89 22.33 -12.61 -6.26
C ARG A 89 22.79 -13.67 -5.25
N PHE A 90 21.83 -14.40 -4.69
CA PHE A 90 22.08 -15.60 -3.93
C PHE A 90 22.00 -16.83 -4.83
N ASP A 91 23.14 -17.39 -5.23
CA ASP A 91 23.20 -18.49 -6.19
C ASP A 91 22.59 -19.80 -5.66
N ASP A 92 22.59 -20.00 -4.32
CA ASP A 92 21.99 -21.15 -3.63
C ASP A 92 20.53 -20.90 -3.20
N TYR A 93 19.84 -19.94 -3.84
CA TYR A 93 18.43 -19.69 -3.55
C TYR A 93 17.58 -20.93 -3.79
N HIS A 94 16.67 -21.25 -2.85
CA HIS A 94 15.93 -22.53 -2.82
C HIS A 94 15.06 -22.79 -4.06
N ASP A 95 14.58 -21.74 -4.75
CA ASP A 95 13.84 -21.87 -6.02
C ASP A 95 14.76 -21.76 -7.26
N GLY A 96 16.07 -21.83 -7.06
CA GLY A 96 17.08 -21.68 -8.10
C GLY A 96 17.54 -20.24 -8.31
N ALA A 97 18.73 -20.07 -8.88
CA ALA A 97 19.33 -18.77 -9.10
C ALA A 97 18.48 -17.91 -10.06
N VAL A 98 18.20 -16.67 -9.68
CA VAL A 98 17.48 -15.72 -10.52
C VAL A 98 18.35 -15.17 -11.65
N ALA A 99 17.74 -14.63 -12.72
CA ALA A 99 18.46 -14.15 -13.89
C ALA A 99 19.33 -12.91 -13.62
N LEU A 100 18.90 -12.01 -12.73
CA LEU A 100 19.65 -10.81 -12.37
C LEU A 100 20.83 -11.15 -11.47
N SER A 101 21.99 -10.56 -11.74
CA SER A 101 23.20 -10.71 -10.93
C SER A 101 23.18 -9.91 -9.62
N GLY A 102 22.34 -8.87 -9.55
CA GLY A 102 22.19 -8.00 -8.39
C GLY A 102 21.16 -6.91 -8.64
N LEU A 103 20.92 -6.09 -7.62
CA LEU A 103 20.01 -4.95 -7.64
C LEU A 103 20.70 -3.75 -6.98
N ASP A 104 20.63 -2.59 -7.63
CA ASP A 104 21.06 -1.31 -7.08
C ASP A 104 19.83 -0.41 -6.86
N TYR A 105 19.43 -0.22 -5.62
CA TYR A 105 18.37 0.71 -5.25
C TYR A 105 18.93 2.11 -5.05
N LYS A 106 18.40 3.10 -5.75
CA LYS A 106 18.65 4.53 -5.54
C LYS A 106 17.45 5.17 -4.85
N PHE A 107 17.66 5.80 -3.71
CA PHE A 107 16.60 6.47 -2.96
C PHE A 107 16.45 7.91 -3.48
N ILE A 108 15.57 8.11 -4.44
CA ILE A 108 15.29 9.40 -5.08
C ILE A 108 13.87 9.81 -4.70
N GLU A 109 13.72 10.82 -3.84
CA GLU A 109 12.39 11.24 -3.35
C GLU A 109 11.61 12.05 -4.38
N ASP A 110 12.29 12.90 -5.17
CA ASP A 110 11.64 13.75 -6.15
C ASP A 110 11.32 12.99 -7.44
N VAL A 111 10.04 12.93 -7.79
CA VAL A 111 9.53 12.16 -8.94
C VAL A 111 10.07 12.67 -10.29
N ASN A 112 10.32 13.98 -10.45
CA ASN A 112 10.88 14.52 -11.69
C ASN A 112 12.35 14.12 -11.82
N THR A 113 13.08 14.05 -10.73
CA THR A 113 14.45 13.54 -10.71
C THR A 113 14.50 12.06 -11.07
N GLN A 114 13.55 11.24 -10.58
CA GLN A 114 13.44 9.82 -10.99
C GLN A 114 13.26 9.71 -12.51
N VAL A 115 12.36 10.51 -13.11
CA VAL A 115 12.16 10.56 -14.56
C VAL A 115 13.47 10.88 -15.30
N LEU A 116 14.20 11.90 -14.86
CA LEU A 116 15.45 12.31 -15.48
C LEU A 116 16.54 11.24 -15.38
N GLU A 117 16.64 10.55 -14.26
CA GLU A 117 17.60 9.46 -14.09
C GLU A 117 17.26 8.25 -14.98
N TYR A 118 15.98 7.94 -15.14
CA TYR A 118 15.54 6.91 -16.10
C TYR A 118 15.86 7.29 -17.54
N GLN A 119 15.54 8.53 -17.95
CA GLN A 119 15.83 9.01 -19.31
C GLN A 119 17.32 9.06 -19.66
N LYS A 120 18.18 9.27 -18.64
CA LYS A 120 19.65 9.21 -18.81
C LYS A 120 20.20 7.78 -18.82
N GLY A 121 19.38 6.78 -18.54
CA GLY A 121 19.83 5.40 -18.41
C GLY A 121 20.60 5.12 -17.11
N ASN A 122 20.42 5.95 -16.09
CA ASN A 122 21.07 5.77 -14.78
C ASN A 122 20.29 4.83 -13.86
N VAL A 123 19.03 4.55 -14.19
CA VAL A 123 18.16 3.53 -13.55
C VAL A 123 17.34 2.83 -14.63
N ASP A 124 17.05 1.56 -14.43
CA ASP A 124 16.33 0.69 -15.37
C ASP A 124 14.83 0.63 -15.07
N TYR A 125 14.42 1.06 -13.87
CA TYR A 125 13.05 1.01 -13.40
C TYR A 125 12.73 2.23 -12.52
N VAL A 126 11.55 2.80 -12.72
CA VAL A 126 10.97 3.85 -11.87
C VAL A 126 9.46 3.63 -11.73
N ASP A 127 8.90 3.97 -10.58
CA ASP A 127 7.46 4.04 -10.40
C ASP A 127 6.92 5.33 -11.03
N VAL A 128 5.85 5.21 -11.82
CA VAL A 128 5.21 6.36 -12.46
C VAL A 128 4.03 6.83 -11.61
N ASP A 129 4.23 7.91 -10.87
CA ASP A 129 3.14 8.60 -10.17
C ASP A 129 2.12 9.17 -11.18
N PRO A 130 0.80 9.13 -10.90
CA PRO A 130 -0.22 9.70 -11.79
C PRO A 130 0.05 11.14 -12.24
N SER A 131 0.70 11.96 -11.41
CA SER A 131 1.02 13.36 -11.74
C SER A 131 2.01 13.51 -12.90
N ILE A 132 2.89 12.52 -13.11
CA ILE A 132 3.88 12.51 -14.20
C ILE A 132 3.49 11.57 -15.35
N TYR A 133 2.41 10.82 -15.21
CA TYR A 133 1.91 9.90 -16.24
C TYR A 133 1.77 10.56 -17.63
N PRO A 134 1.22 11.80 -17.78
CA PRO A 134 1.12 12.45 -19.07
C PRO A 134 2.46 12.66 -19.78
N VAL A 135 3.53 12.89 -19.01
CA VAL A 135 4.90 13.08 -19.56
C VAL A 135 5.37 11.81 -20.24
N TYR A 136 5.17 10.66 -19.62
CA TYR A 136 5.56 9.37 -20.18
C TYR A 136 4.63 8.91 -21.30
N SER A 137 3.31 9.00 -21.10
CA SER A 137 2.32 8.49 -22.05
C SER A 137 2.31 9.29 -23.38
N SER A 138 2.70 10.55 -23.35
CA SER A 138 2.83 11.39 -24.56
C SER A 138 4.19 11.26 -25.26
N ASN A 139 5.19 10.67 -24.60
CA ASN A 139 6.51 10.49 -25.19
C ASN A 139 6.57 9.18 -26.00
N PRO A 140 6.80 9.24 -27.35
CA PRO A 140 6.84 8.05 -28.18
C PRO A 140 7.91 7.03 -27.76
N ASP A 141 9.02 7.49 -27.17
CA ASP A 141 10.15 6.64 -26.77
C ASP A 141 9.90 5.93 -25.43
N LEU A 142 8.95 6.41 -24.61
CA LEU A 142 8.71 5.91 -23.26
C LEU A 142 7.38 5.16 -23.12
N LYS A 143 6.36 5.54 -23.87
CA LYS A 143 4.99 5.01 -23.72
C LYS A 143 4.90 3.48 -23.83
N ASP A 144 5.72 2.87 -24.70
CA ASP A 144 5.72 1.43 -24.92
C ASP A 144 6.51 0.65 -23.83
N GLN A 145 7.20 1.38 -22.93
CA GLN A 145 7.92 0.84 -21.79
C GLN A 145 7.10 0.88 -20.50
N MET A 146 5.89 1.46 -20.57
CA MET A 146 5.01 1.55 -19.41
C MET A 146 4.21 0.26 -19.20
N HIS A 147 4.22 -0.23 -17.98
CA HIS A 147 3.47 -1.41 -17.57
C HIS A 147 2.58 -1.07 -16.38
N GLY A 148 1.27 -1.32 -16.49
CA GLY A 148 0.32 -1.15 -15.39
C GLY A 148 0.40 -2.29 -14.38
N PHE A 149 0.24 -1.95 -13.12
CA PHE A 149 0.12 -2.94 -12.04
C PHE A 149 -1.36 -3.26 -11.76
N GLN A 150 -1.60 -4.47 -11.24
CA GLN A 150 -2.90 -4.80 -10.66
C GLN A 150 -3.18 -3.85 -9.50
N PRO A 151 -4.35 -3.17 -9.45
CA PRO A 151 -4.72 -2.33 -8.31
C PRO A 151 -4.74 -3.15 -7.02
N THR A 152 -4.06 -2.66 -5.99
CA THR A 152 -3.99 -3.30 -4.67
C THR A 152 -4.67 -2.48 -3.57
N GLY A 153 -5.16 -1.30 -3.89
CA GLY A 153 -5.81 -0.39 -2.95
C GLY A 153 -6.64 0.67 -3.62
N CYS A 154 -7.31 1.47 -2.82
CA CYS A 154 -8.14 2.58 -3.25
C CYS A 154 -7.66 3.90 -2.65
N TYR A 155 -7.79 4.99 -3.39
CA TYR A 155 -7.86 6.32 -2.78
C TYR A 155 -9.16 6.40 -1.98
N SER A 156 -9.09 6.67 -0.69
CA SER A 156 -10.26 6.69 0.17
C SER A 156 -10.38 7.98 0.98
N LEU A 157 -11.60 8.50 1.07
CA LEU A 157 -11.96 9.54 2.03
C LEU A 157 -12.57 8.88 3.27
N ASN A 158 -11.84 8.90 4.38
CA ASN A 158 -12.33 8.38 5.65
C ASN A 158 -13.12 9.47 6.38
N VAL A 159 -14.43 9.31 6.45
CA VAL A 159 -15.32 10.25 7.14
C VAL A 159 -15.42 9.89 8.62
N ASN A 160 -15.04 10.82 9.51
CA ASN A 160 -15.09 10.61 10.96
C ASN A 160 -16.54 10.48 11.44
N SER A 161 -16.95 9.27 11.81
CA SER A 161 -18.32 8.97 12.25
C SER A 161 -18.70 9.60 13.61
N LYS A 162 -17.74 10.04 14.41
CA LYS A 162 -18.02 10.79 15.65
C LYS A 162 -18.38 12.25 15.35
N THR A 163 -17.70 12.86 14.37
CA THR A 163 -17.99 14.25 13.94
C THR A 163 -19.24 14.32 13.06
N TYR A 164 -19.37 13.34 12.13
CA TYR A 164 -20.50 13.24 11.20
C TYR A 164 -21.31 11.99 11.55
N SER A 165 -21.98 12.01 12.71
CA SER A 165 -22.70 10.85 13.27
C SER A 165 -23.94 10.47 12.46
N ASP A 166 -24.62 11.45 11.83
CA ASP A 166 -25.77 11.19 10.98
C ASP A 166 -25.36 10.47 9.68
N PRO A 167 -25.91 9.29 9.39
CA PRO A 167 -25.65 8.58 8.14
C PRO A 167 -25.99 9.40 6.88
N LYS A 168 -27.02 10.24 6.91
CA LYS A 168 -27.42 11.10 5.79
C LYS A 168 -26.32 12.10 5.43
N VAL A 169 -25.62 12.65 6.42
CA VAL A 169 -24.48 13.55 6.19
C VAL A 169 -23.35 12.81 5.50
N ARG A 170 -23.02 11.58 5.94
CA ARG A 170 -21.97 10.79 5.31
C ARG A 170 -22.34 10.34 3.89
N GLU A 171 -23.61 9.98 3.66
CA GLU A 171 -24.12 9.68 2.31
C GLU A 171 -24.03 10.91 1.40
N ALA A 172 -24.42 12.08 1.89
CA ALA A 172 -24.31 13.35 1.15
C ALA A 172 -22.87 13.65 0.74
N ILE A 173 -21.91 13.48 1.66
CA ILE A 173 -20.47 13.63 1.35
C ILE A 173 -20.07 12.64 0.24
N ALA A 174 -20.50 11.40 0.32
CA ALA A 174 -20.18 10.39 -0.69
C ALA A 174 -20.76 10.74 -2.06
N LEU A 175 -22.01 11.21 -2.12
CA LEU A 175 -22.70 11.60 -3.36
C LEU A 175 -22.14 12.89 -3.98
N SER A 176 -21.45 13.74 -3.20
CA SER A 176 -20.85 14.99 -3.70
C SER A 176 -19.52 14.78 -4.45
N ILE A 177 -18.96 13.56 -4.46
CA ILE A 177 -17.67 13.26 -5.07
C ILE A 177 -17.84 12.76 -6.50
N ASP A 178 -17.42 13.52 -7.49
CA ASP A 178 -17.34 13.08 -8.89
C ASP A 178 -16.07 12.20 -9.10
N ARG A 179 -16.20 10.93 -8.77
CA ARG A 179 -15.11 9.95 -8.88
C ARG A 179 -14.66 9.74 -10.31
N LYS A 180 -15.59 9.84 -11.27
CA LYS A 180 -15.28 9.67 -12.69
C LYS A 180 -14.41 10.81 -13.19
N ALA A 181 -14.78 12.05 -12.89
CA ALA A 181 -13.97 13.22 -13.24
C ALA A 181 -12.58 13.16 -12.57
N ILE A 182 -12.49 12.70 -11.31
CA ILE A 182 -11.21 12.49 -10.62
C ILE A 182 -10.36 11.46 -11.37
N CYS A 183 -10.90 10.29 -11.70
CA CYS A 183 -10.16 9.23 -12.42
C CYS A 183 -9.68 9.71 -13.80
N GLU A 184 -10.53 10.39 -14.55
CA GLU A 184 -10.23 10.82 -15.92
C GLU A 184 -9.30 12.04 -15.96
N SER A 185 -9.62 13.10 -15.18
CA SER A 185 -8.98 14.41 -15.33
C SER A 185 -7.82 14.62 -14.36
N ILE A 186 -7.89 14.05 -13.15
CA ILE A 186 -6.85 14.24 -12.12
C ILE A 186 -5.86 13.09 -12.14
N LEU A 187 -6.34 11.86 -12.30
CA LEU A 187 -5.50 10.66 -12.32
C LEU A 187 -5.19 10.19 -13.76
N HIS A 188 -5.58 10.98 -14.76
CA HIS A 188 -5.25 10.76 -16.18
C HIS A 188 -5.59 9.35 -16.70
N GLY A 189 -6.66 8.73 -16.19
CA GLY A 189 -7.08 7.39 -16.58
C GLY A 189 -6.22 6.26 -15.97
N THR A 190 -5.32 6.55 -15.03
CA THR A 190 -4.51 5.54 -14.32
C THR A 190 -5.27 4.84 -13.19
N ALA A 191 -6.49 5.28 -12.89
CA ALA A 191 -7.37 4.70 -11.90
C ALA A 191 -8.78 4.48 -12.46
N THR A 192 -9.52 3.59 -11.82
CA THR A 192 -10.93 3.30 -12.14
C THR A 192 -11.84 3.66 -10.98
N VAL A 193 -13.11 3.96 -11.27
CA VAL A 193 -14.11 4.17 -10.22
C VAL A 193 -14.40 2.82 -9.54
N PRO A 194 -14.20 2.70 -8.22
CA PRO A 194 -14.45 1.46 -7.52
C PRO A 194 -15.95 1.34 -7.17
N ASN A 195 -16.48 0.12 -7.10
CA ASN A 195 -17.80 -0.17 -6.53
C ASN A 195 -17.74 -0.51 -5.03
N SER A 196 -16.54 -0.74 -4.50
CA SER A 196 -16.30 -1.07 -3.09
C SER A 196 -14.89 -0.65 -2.66
N TYR A 197 -14.57 -0.88 -1.39
CA TYR A 197 -13.22 -0.67 -0.85
C TYR A 197 -12.22 -1.73 -1.33
N ILE A 198 -12.70 -2.87 -1.85
CA ILE A 198 -11.88 -3.96 -2.37
C ILE A 198 -11.78 -3.80 -3.88
N PRO A 199 -10.59 -3.51 -4.46
CA PRO A 199 -10.43 -3.35 -5.90
C PRO A 199 -10.74 -4.63 -6.69
N ALA A 200 -11.11 -4.47 -7.94
CA ALA A 200 -11.27 -5.59 -8.87
C ALA A 200 -9.98 -6.43 -8.95
N GLY A 201 -10.12 -7.75 -8.97
CA GLY A 201 -9.01 -8.70 -8.98
C GLY A 201 -8.43 -9.05 -7.60
N ILE A 202 -8.88 -8.42 -6.53
CA ILE A 202 -8.51 -8.76 -5.15
C ILE A 202 -9.57 -9.69 -4.57
N ILE A 203 -9.13 -10.70 -3.81
CA ILE A 203 -10.04 -11.67 -3.15
C ILE A 203 -11.02 -10.93 -2.24
N GLY A 204 -12.32 -11.18 -2.43
CA GLY A 204 -13.40 -10.51 -1.72
C GLY A 204 -14.04 -9.35 -2.48
N HIS A 205 -13.55 -9.02 -3.68
CA HIS A 205 -14.25 -8.12 -4.59
C HIS A 205 -15.58 -8.73 -5.02
N ASP A 206 -16.61 -7.89 -5.12
CA ASP A 206 -17.95 -8.29 -5.56
C ASP A 206 -18.42 -7.35 -6.68
N ASP A 207 -18.41 -7.86 -7.90
CA ASP A 207 -18.84 -7.13 -9.11
C ASP A 207 -20.34 -6.78 -9.10
N SER A 208 -21.14 -7.42 -8.25
CA SER A 208 -22.60 -7.17 -8.16
C SER A 208 -22.96 -5.92 -7.38
N LEU A 209 -22.00 -5.33 -6.63
CA LEU A 209 -22.23 -4.10 -5.90
C LEU A 209 -22.39 -2.92 -6.88
N PRO A 210 -23.35 -2.01 -6.62
CA PRO A 210 -23.50 -0.82 -7.45
C PRO A 210 -22.29 0.09 -7.32
N GLU A 211 -21.94 0.78 -8.41
CA GLU A 211 -20.96 1.85 -8.36
C GLU A 211 -21.41 2.99 -7.42
N PHE A 212 -20.44 3.72 -6.87
CA PHE A 212 -20.73 4.92 -6.10
C PHE A 212 -21.32 6.00 -7.01
N GLU A 213 -22.54 6.39 -6.72
CA GLU A 213 -23.27 7.42 -7.44
C GLU A 213 -22.67 8.82 -7.19
N TYR A 214 -22.72 9.67 -8.22
CA TYR A 214 -22.48 11.12 -8.09
C TYR A 214 -23.80 11.85 -8.32
N ASP A 215 -24.36 12.41 -7.25
CA ASP A 215 -25.62 13.17 -7.28
C ASP A 215 -25.59 14.32 -6.29
N PRO A 216 -25.08 15.49 -6.72
CA PRO A 216 -24.97 16.67 -5.85
C PRO A 216 -26.35 17.23 -5.42
N GLU A 217 -27.43 17.02 -6.19
CA GLU A 217 -28.75 17.51 -5.80
C GLU A 217 -29.34 16.63 -4.69
N LYS A 218 -29.19 15.32 -4.78
CA LYS A 218 -29.55 14.39 -3.70
C LYS A 218 -28.69 14.67 -2.45
N ALA A 219 -27.40 14.96 -2.62
CA ALA A 219 -26.51 15.32 -1.51
C ALA A 219 -27.02 16.56 -0.76
N LYS A 220 -27.42 17.62 -1.47
CA LYS A 220 -28.02 18.84 -0.87
C LYS A 220 -29.32 18.52 -0.12
N SER A 221 -30.19 17.69 -0.71
CA SER A 221 -31.45 17.28 -0.07
C SER A 221 -31.18 16.54 1.25
N LEU A 222 -30.23 15.59 1.26
CA LEU A 222 -29.86 14.84 2.46
C LEU A 222 -29.26 15.74 3.55
N LEU A 223 -28.44 16.72 3.17
CA LEU A 223 -27.90 17.70 4.13
C LEU A 223 -29.02 18.55 4.72
N ALA A 224 -29.97 19.02 3.91
CA ALA A 224 -31.12 19.79 4.39
C ALA A 224 -31.99 18.99 5.37
N GLU A 225 -32.27 17.71 5.04
CA GLU A 225 -32.98 16.79 5.92
C GLU A 225 -32.24 16.52 7.24
N ALA A 226 -30.91 16.51 7.21
CA ALA A 226 -30.07 16.36 8.39
C ALA A 226 -29.90 17.65 9.21
N GLY A 227 -30.57 18.75 8.80
CA GLY A 227 -30.53 20.04 9.52
C GLY A 227 -29.44 21.01 9.01
N TYR A 228 -28.83 20.73 7.87
CA TYR A 228 -27.78 21.56 7.25
C TYR A 228 -28.18 22.11 5.88
N PRO A 229 -29.25 22.93 5.78
CA PRO A 229 -29.75 23.41 4.49
C PRO A 229 -28.77 24.35 3.76
N ASN A 230 -27.80 24.92 4.47
CA ASN A 230 -26.77 25.80 3.91
C ASN A 230 -25.40 25.10 3.72
N GLY A 231 -25.36 23.76 3.85
CA GLY A 231 -24.13 23.00 3.76
C GLY A 231 -23.42 22.81 5.11
N ILE A 232 -22.28 22.16 5.07
CA ILE A 232 -21.41 21.88 6.22
C ILE A 232 -19.98 22.30 5.92
N ASP A 233 -19.23 22.67 6.96
CA ASP A 233 -17.77 22.81 6.85
C ASP A 233 -17.11 21.44 6.94
N LEU A 234 -16.42 21.05 5.89
CA LEU A 234 -15.66 19.80 5.84
C LEU A 234 -14.16 20.10 5.91
N ARG A 235 -13.49 19.59 6.95
CA ARG A 235 -12.04 19.64 7.04
C ARG A 235 -11.44 18.33 6.54
N VAL A 236 -10.67 18.42 5.45
CA VAL A 236 -9.95 17.27 4.86
C VAL A 236 -8.48 17.34 5.27
N THR A 237 -7.96 16.22 5.77
CA THR A 237 -6.52 16.04 6.01
C THR A 237 -5.97 15.08 4.96
N VAL A 238 -4.90 15.48 4.30
CA VAL A 238 -4.28 14.70 3.23
C VAL A 238 -2.82 14.41 3.54
N ASN A 239 -2.35 13.20 3.14
CA ASN A 239 -0.94 12.88 3.19
C ASN A 239 -0.25 13.50 1.96
N THR A 240 0.56 14.52 2.18
CA THR A 240 1.24 15.28 1.13
C THR A 240 2.45 14.55 0.50
N LYS A 241 2.84 13.40 1.05
CA LYS A 241 3.88 12.56 0.45
C LYS A 241 3.49 12.06 -0.94
N TYR A 242 2.19 11.83 -1.16
CA TYR A 242 1.66 11.33 -2.44
C TYR A 242 0.96 12.47 -3.18
N GLN A 243 1.53 12.89 -4.30
CA GLN A 243 1.00 14.01 -5.09
C GLN A 243 -0.41 13.75 -5.62
N GLY A 244 -0.72 12.51 -5.98
CA GLY A 244 -2.09 12.09 -6.34
C GLY A 244 -3.12 12.39 -5.24
N ASN A 245 -2.78 12.17 -3.96
CA ASN A 245 -3.67 12.51 -2.83
C ASN A 245 -3.93 14.01 -2.74
N VAL A 246 -2.90 14.83 -2.95
CA VAL A 246 -3.02 16.30 -2.91
C VAL A 246 -3.92 16.79 -4.05
N ALA A 247 -3.71 16.27 -5.27
CA ALA A 247 -4.50 16.62 -6.45
C ALA A 247 -5.98 16.24 -6.26
N ILE A 248 -6.28 15.03 -5.76
CA ILE A 248 -7.64 14.59 -5.44
C ILE A 248 -8.28 15.50 -4.37
N ALA A 249 -7.56 15.80 -3.28
CA ALA A 249 -8.10 16.63 -2.21
C ALA A 249 -8.39 18.06 -2.69
N THR A 250 -7.58 18.60 -3.60
CA THR A 250 -7.81 19.91 -4.22
C THR A 250 -9.02 19.89 -5.15
N ALA A 251 -9.20 18.83 -5.92
CA ALA A 251 -10.38 18.68 -6.80
C ALA A 251 -11.70 18.49 -6.02
N PHE A 252 -11.61 18.10 -4.75
CA PHE A 252 -12.75 17.91 -3.85
C PHE A 252 -13.24 19.24 -3.21
N GLN A 253 -12.49 20.32 -3.29
CA GLN A 253 -12.87 21.66 -2.79
C GLN A 253 -13.94 22.32 -3.67
#